data_8617032409fade02be1ec20e4c1d17da
#
_entry.id   8617032409fade02be1ec20e4c1d17da
#
_cell.length_a   1.000
_cell.length_b   1.000
_cell.length_c   1.000
_cell.angle_alpha   90.00
_cell.angle_beta   90.00
_cell.angle_gamma   90.00
#
_symmetry.space_group_name_H-M   'P 1'
#
loop_
_entity.id
_entity.type
_entity.pdbx_description
1 polymer ?
#
loop_
_entity_poly.entity_id
_entity_poly.type
_entity_poly.pdbx_seq_one_letter_code
_entity_poly.pdbx_strand_id
1 'polypeptide(L)'
;MITLNDKIILITGVTGALGHSTAECFQQAGATLAITGRSADKLAQVNTQLKLGSDHHAQACDLTDLQQCTHMVDAIVERYGRIDALLNVAGGFDMGKTVETLTDEDFNAMFEMNFISSFNTCRAVMPHMIQQGHGNIVNVSARAALAGKGKMAPYCIAKSAVVTLTESLAVEHHADDININCILPGTIDTLINRADMPNADHSTWVPCEDIANTMLFLTSPLARSINGAVIPVYGKS
;
A
#
# COMPACT_ATOMS: atom_id res chain seq x y z
N MET A 1 -23.08 3.79 -3.19
CA MET A 1 -21.84 4.05 -2.39
C MET A 1 -21.31 2.68 -1.94
N ILE A 2 -20.01 2.44 -2.07
CA ILE A 2 -19.38 1.20 -1.58
C ILE A 2 -19.36 1.27 -0.07
N THR A 3 -19.78 0.20 0.62
CA THR A 3 -19.72 0.06 2.07
C THR A 3 -18.91 -1.16 2.44
N LEU A 4 -18.12 -1.05 3.50
CA LEU A 4 -17.24 -2.09 4.01
C LEU A 4 -17.53 -2.38 5.50
N ASN A 5 -18.82 -2.29 5.89
CA ASN A 5 -19.22 -2.63 7.24
C ASN A 5 -18.73 -4.04 7.61
N ASP A 6 -18.26 -4.21 8.83
CA ASP A 6 -17.73 -5.47 9.37
C ASP A 6 -16.48 -6.02 8.67
N LYS A 7 -15.82 -5.19 7.80
CA LYS A 7 -14.56 -5.56 7.15
C LYS A 7 -13.35 -5.06 7.92
N ILE A 8 -12.37 -5.92 8.10
CA ILE A 8 -11.10 -5.62 8.76
C ILE A 8 -10.06 -5.32 7.69
N ILE A 9 -9.56 -4.10 7.65
CA ILE A 9 -8.66 -3.62 6.61
C ILE A 9 -7.31 -3.24 7.23
N LEU A 10 -6.26 -3.95 6.84
CA LEU A 10 -4.88 -3.61 7.21
C LEU A 10 -4.30 -2.62 6.19
N ILE A 11 -3.88 -1.44 6.67
CA ILE A 11 -3.31 -0.38 5.83
C ILE A 11 -1.89 -0.07 6.31
N THR A 12 -0.92 -0.23 5.42
CA THR A 12 0.47 0.13 5.70
C THR A 12 0.75 1.58 5.28
N GLY A 13 1.74 2.21 5.93
CA GLY A 13 2.20 3.55 5.53
C GLY A 13 1.22 4.69 5.79
N VAL A 14 0.33 4.57 6.76
CA VAL A 14 -0.72 5.58 7.05
C VAL A 14 -0.19 6.93 7.50
N THR A 15 1.07 7.03 7.88
CA THR A 15 1.73 8.29 8.25
C THR A 15 2.14 9.16 7.05
N GLY A 16 2.04 8.63 5.83
CA GLY A 16 2.19 9.36 4.58
C GLY A 16 0.86 9.91 4.06
N ALA A 17 0.90 10.88 3.13
CA ALA A 17 -0.30 11.55 2.61
C ALA A 17 -1.30 10.56 1.97
N LEU A 18 -0.81 9.64 1.10
CA LEU A 18 -1.68 8.64 0.47
C LEU A 18 -2.26 7.67 1.50
N GLY A 19 -1.44 7.18 2.44
CA GLY A 19 -1.91 6.24 3.47
C GLY A 19 -2.96 6.88 4.40
N HIS A 20 -2.78 8.15 4.75
CA HIS A 20 -3.75 8.90 5.53
C HIS A 20 -5.10 9.05 4.79
N SER A 21 -5.06 9.50 3.53
CA SER A 21 -6.26 9.62 2.68
C SER A 21 -6.94 8.26 2.47
N THR A 22 -6.15 7.18 2.33
CA THR A 22 -6.68 5.82 2.23
C THR A 22 -7.40 5.41 3.51
N ALA A 23 -6.80 5.65 4.68
CA ALA A 23 -7.43 5.33 5.97
C ALA A 23 -8.74 6.11 6.17
N GLU A 24 -8.76 7.40 5.83
CA GLU A 24 -9.96 8.23 5.88
C GLU A 24 -11.08 7.69 4.97
N CYS A 25 -10.75 7.38 3.70
CA CYS A 25 -11.69 6.83 2.74
C CYS A 25 -12.33 5.52 3.21
N PHE A 26 -11.51 4.59 3.74
CA PHE A 26 -11.98 3.29 4.21
C PHE A 26 -12.76 3.39 5.53
N GLN A 27 -12.40 4.31 6.41
CA GLN A 27 -13.20 4.64 7.61
C GLN A 27 -14.58 5.16 7.23
N GLN A 28 -14.65 6.09 6.28
CA GLN A 28 -15.92 6.63 5.77
C GLN A 28 -16.80 5.56 5.09
N ALA A 29 -16.18 4.51 4.53
CA ALA A 29 -16.88 3.36 3.99
C ALA A 29 -17.35 2.37 5.07
N GLY A 30 -17.09 2.62 6.36
CA GLY A 30 -17.53 1.81 7.49
C GLY A 30 -16.60 0.66 7.87
N ALA A 31 -15.37 0.62 7.35
CA ALA A 31 -14.41 -0.43 7.67
C ALA A 31 -13.82 -0.27 9.08
N THR A 32 -13.53 -1.37 9.74
CA THR A 32 -12.64 -1.41 10.90
C THR A 32 -11.19 -1.42 10.41
N LEU A 33 -10.38 -0.47 10.87
CA LEU A 33 -9.02 -0.29 10.38
C LEU A 33 -7.99 -0.89 11.35
N ALA A 34 -7.04 -1.62 10.78
CA ALA A 34 -5.76 -1.91 11.38
C ALA A 34 -4.71 -1.08 10.63
N ILE A 35 -4.07 -0.13 11.30
CA ILE A 35 -3.15 0.81 10.68
C ILE A 35 -1.73 0.64 11.19
N THR A 36 -0.75 0.78 10.29
CA THR A 36 0.66 0.66 10.66
C THR A 36 1.56 1.69 9.99
N GLY A 37 2.65 1.98 10.66
CA GLY A 37 3.75 2.82 10.24
C GLY A 37 4.93 2.65 11.19
N ARG A 38 6.12 3.14 10.85
CA ARG A 38 7.34 2.95 11.65
C ARG A 38 7.36 3.68 12.99
N SER A 39 6.71 4.85 13.06
CA SER A 39 6.74 5.72 14.24
C SER A 39 5.44 5.63 15.03
N ALA A 40 5.51 5.17 16.28
CA ALA A 40 4.38 5.12 17.20
C ALA A 40 3.77 6.51 17.43
N ASP A 41 4.60 7.56 17.56
CA ASP A 41 4.13 8.93 17.79
C ASP A 41 3.33 9.47 16.59
N LYS A 42 3.81 9.21 15.35
CA LYS A 42 3.07 9.60 14.14
C LYS A 42 1.78 8.81 13.99
N LEU A 43 1.78 7.52 14.35
CA LEU A 43 0.56 6.72 14.36
C LEU A 43 -0.47 7.26 15.36
N ALA A 44 -0.04 7.66 16.56
CA ALA A 44 -0.94 8.28 17.54
C ALA A 44 -1.53 9.60 17.02
N GLN A 45 -0.75 10.40 16.27
CA GLN A 45 -1.25 11.60 15.59
C GLN A 45 -2.31 11.27 14.53
N VAL A 46 -2.04 10.28 13.66
CA VAL A 46 -3.02 9.81 12.66
C VAL A 46 -4.29 9.31 13.33
N ASN A 47 -4.18 8.51 14.37
CA ASN A 47 -5.31 8.01 15.15
C ASN A 47 -6.19 9.14 15.70
N THR A 48 -5.55 10.21 16.19
CA THR A 48 -6.24 11.40 16.69
C THR A 48 -6.90 12.20 15.56
N GLN A 49 -6.21 12.41 14.44
CA GLN A 49 -6.71 13.15 13.29
C GLN A 49 -7.94 12.48 12.66
N LEU A 50 -7.88 11.16 12.48
CA LEU A 50 -8.98 10.35 11.96
C LEU A 50 -10.06 10.04 13.00
N LYS A 51 -9.83 10.41 14.26
CA LYS A 51 -10.75 10.13 15.39
C LYS A 51 -11.11 8.63 15.48
N LEU A 52 -10.10 7.78 15.28
CA LEU A 52 -10.31 6.33 15.34
C LEU A 52 -10.67 5.92 16.77
N GLY A 53 -11.79 5.20 16.92
CA GLY A 53 -12.24 4.68 18.20
C GLY A 53 -11.45 3.44 18.66
N SER A 54 -11.84 2.89 19.79
CA SER A 54 -11.20 1.70 20.37
C SER A 54 -11.44 0.41 19.60
N ASP A 55 -12.32 0.42 18.64
CA ASP A 55 -12.61 -0.66 17.68
C ASP A 55 -11.54 -0.79 16.58
N HIS A 56 -10.74 0.24 16.38
CA HIS A 56 -9.61 0.21 15.44
C HIS A 56 -8.30 -0.25 16.12
N HIS A 57 -7.32 -0.69 15.34
CA HIS A 57 -6.01 -1.12 15.80
C HIS A 57 -4.90 -0.25 15.18
N ALA A 58 -3.94 0.18 15.99
CA ALA A 58 -2.78 0.92 15.52
C ALA A 58 -1.52 0.32 16.14
N GLN A 59 -0.59 -0.14 15.30
CA GLN A 59 0.66 -0.76 15.75
C GLN A 59 1.84 -0.29 14.94
N ALA A 60 2.90 0.15 15.61
CA ALA A 60 4.18 0.44 14.96
C ALA A 60 4.84 -0.86 14.49
N CYS A 61 5.35 -0.85 13.26
CA CYS A 61 6.00 -2.00 12.66
C CYS A 61 7.06 -1.55 11.66
N ASP A 62 8.24 -2.14 11.73
CA ASP A 62 9.22 -2.10 10.65
C ASP A 62 8.87 -3.19 9.63
N LEU A 63 8.33 -2.78 8.49
CA LEU A 63 7.87 -3.70 7.45
C LEU A 63 9.02 -4.40 6.70
N THR A 64 10.27 -3.99 6.92
CA THR A 64 11.45 -4.68 6.38
C THR A 64 11.81 -5.90 7.22
N ASP A 65 11.29 -6.00 8.44
CA ASP A 65 11.44 -7.13 9.36
C ASP A 65 10.21 -8.05 9.28
N LEU A 66 10.39 -9.23 8.70
CA LEU A 66 9.32 -10.22 8.57
C LEU A 66 8.74 -10.66 9.93
N GLN A 67 9.56 -10.76 10.97
CA GLN A 67 9.09 -11.19 12.29
C GLN A 67 8.13 -10.15 12.89
N GLN A 68 8.46 -8.87 12.76
CA GLN A 68 7.56 -7.79 13.18
C GLN A 68 6.25 -7.79 12.37
N CYS A 69 6.33 -8.02 11.04
CA CYS A 69 5.13 -8.16 10.21
C CYS A 69 4.24 -9.31 10.66
N THR A 70 4.83 -10.48 10.95
CA THR A 70 4.09 -11.65 11.44
C THR A 70 3.42 -11.35 12.78
N HIS A 71 4.14 -10.81 13.75
CA HIS A 71 3.57 -10.45 15.06
C HIS A 71 2.44 -9.42 14.94
N MET A 72 2.56 -8.43 14.04
CA MET A 72 1.51 -7.46 13.79
C MET A 72 0.25 -8.13 13.23
N VAL A 73 0.41 -8.99 12.22
CA VAL A 73 -0.71 -9.70 11.60
C VAL A 73 -1.38 -10.65 12.59
N ASP A 74 -0.60 -11.41 13.38
CA ASP A 74 -1.13 -12.31 14.40
C ASP A 74 -1.95 -11.55 15.45
N ALA A 75 -1.47 -10.38 15.91
CA ALA A 75 -2.21 -9.54 16.86
C ALA A 75 -3.54 -9.02 16.28
N ILE A 76 -3.58 -8.70 14.98
CA ILE A 76 -4.81 -8.29 14.29
C ILE A 76 -5.78 -9.48 14.20
N VAL A 77 -5.29 -10.65 13.82
CA VAL A 77 -6.11 -11.86 13.71
C VAL A 77 -6.60 -12.33 15.08
N GLU A 78 -5.77 -12.27 16.13
CA GLU A 78 -6.18 -12.57 17.50
C GLU A 78 -7.34 -11.65 17.95
N ARG A 79 -7.26 -10.36 17.58
CA ARG A 79 -8.26 -9.37 18.00
C ARG A 79 -9.57 -9.45 17.22
N TYR A 80 -9.50 -9.66 15.90
CA TYR A 80 -10.67 -9.56 15.01
C TYR A 80 -11.08 -10.87 14.35
N GLY A 81 -10.28 -11.93 14.49
CA GLY A 81 -10.52 -13.23 13.87
C GLY A 81 -10.22 -13.31 12.39
N ARG A 82 -9.91 -12.17 11.72
CA ARG A 82 -9.75 -12.11 10.26
C ARG A 82 -9.05 -10.85 9.79
N ILE A 83 -8.58 -10.88 8.54
CA ILE A 83 -8.18 -9.70 7.75
C ILE A 83 -8.84 -9.82 6.38
N ASP A 84 -9.75 -8.91 6.04
CA ASP A 84 -10.48 -8.93 4.77
C ASP A 84 -9.68 -8.32 3.62
N ALA A 85 -8.88 -7.29 3.91
CA ALA A 85 -7.97 -6.73 2.92
C ALA A 85 -6.66 -6.22 3.53
N LEU A 86 -5.59 -6.32 2.72
CA LEU A 86 -4.30 -5.68 2.94
C LEU A 86 -4.08 -4.61 1.87
N LEU A 87 -3.80 -3.39 2.30
CA LEU A 87 -3.43 -2.28 1.42
C LEU A 87 -1.96 -1.92 1.67
N ASN A 88 -1.10 -2.31 0.75
CA ASN A 88 0.33 -2.02 0.79
C ASN A 88 0.61 -0.63 0.21
N VAL A 89 0.45 0.39 1.06
CA VAL A 89 0.65 1.80 0.70
C VAL A 89 2.04 2.31 1.11
N ALA A 90 2.71 1.62 2.04
CA ALA A 90 4.05 1.98 2.48
C ALA A 90 5.03 2.04 1.29
N GLY A 91 5.84 3.08 1.26
CA GLY A 91 6.84 3.30 0.23
C GLY A 91 7.42 4.70 0.32
N GLY A 92 8.39 4.97 -0.52
CA GLY A 92 9.02 6.27 -0.62
C GLY A 92 9.71 6.44 -1.96
N PHE A 93 10.24 7.62 -2.20
CA PHE A 93 10.87 8.00 -3.44
C PHE A 93 12.17 8.73 -3.19
N ASP A 94 13.21 8.34 -3.92
CA ASP A 94 14.46 9.09 -4.03
C ASP A 94 15.00 8.96 -5.45
N MET A 95 15.71 9.98 -5.91
CA MET A 95 16.34 10.03 -7.23
C MET A 95 17.55 10.97 -7.25
N GLY A 96 18.31 10.94 -8.33
CA GLY A 96 19.37 11.92 -8.58
C GLY A 96 20.72 11.29 -8.90
N LYS A 97 21.00 10.08 -8.43
CA LYS A 97 22.25 9.35 -8.69
C LYS A 97 22.14 8.49 -9.96
N THR A 98 23.21 8.44 -10.73
CA THR A 98 23.35 7.50 -11.84
C THR A 98 23.82 6.15 -11.31
N VAL A 99 23.60 5.06 -12.06
CA VAL A 99 23.85 3.69 -11.57
C VAL A 99 25.29 3.50 -11.09
N GLU A 100 26.26 4.06 -11.80
CA GLU A 100 27.69 3.97 -11.44
C GLU A 100 28.08 4.79 -10.19
N THR A 101 27.19 5.66 -9.71
CA THR A 101 27.40 6.49 -8.50
C THR A 101 26.56 6.05 -7.32
N LEU A 102 25.68 5.06 -7.50
CA LEU A 102 24.88 4.49 -6.40
C LEU A 102 25.77 3.67 -5.47
N THR A 103 25.52 3.78 -4.17
CA THR A 103 26.08 2.84 -3.19
C THR A 103 25.11 1.66 -2.99
N ASP A 104 25.59 0.58 -2.38
CA ASP A 104 24.73 -0.55 -2.01
C ASP A 104 23.64 -0.10 -1.01
N GLU A 105 23.96 0.85 -0.12
CA GLU A 105 23.03 1.41 0.85
C GLU A 105 21.89 2.19 0.15
N ASP A 106 22.20 2.98 -0.88
CA ASP A 106 21.19 3.71 -1.67
C ASP A 106 20.23 2.73 -2.35
N PHE A 107 20.79 1.67 -2.97
CA PHE A 107 19.99 0.65 -3.64
C PHE A 107 19.12 -0.11 -2.64
N ASN A 108 19.73 -0.62 -1.56
CA ASN A 108 19.04 -1.43 -0.56
C ASN A 108 17.93 -0.63 0.13
N ALA A 109 18.18 0.63 0.51
CA ALA A 109 17.18 1.48 1.15
C ALA A 109 15.91 1.64 0.28
N MET A 110 16.07 1.87 -1.04
CA MET A 110 14.94 1.97 -1.97
C MET A 110 14.22 0.64 -2.15
N PHE A 111 14.98 -0.46 -2.26
CA PHE A 111 14.42 -1.79 -2.46
C PHE A 111 13.69 -2.29 -1.21
N GLU A 112 14.26 -2.11 -0.03
CA GLU A 112 13.65 -2.44 1.25
C GLU A 112 12.35 -1.66 1.47
N MET A 113 12.40 -0.35 1.30
CA MET A 113 11.26 0.53 1.54
C MET A 113 10.07 0.25 0.60
N ASN A 114 10.33 -0.07 -0.67
CA ASN A 114 9.29 -0.15 -1.70
C ASN A 114 8.90 -1.58 -2.09
N PHE A 115 9.78 -2.57 -1.93
CA PHE A 115 9.51 -3.96 -2.29
C PHE A 115 9.47 -4.89 -1.08
N ILE A 116 10.55 -4.96 -0.27
CA ILE A 116 10.61 -5.87 0.87
C ILE A 116 9.48 -5.62 1.87
N SER A 117 9.13 -4.37 2.10
CA SER A 117 7.98 -4.00 2.95
C SER A 117 6.66 -4.63 2.48
N SER A 118 6.36 -4.56 1.19
CA SER A 118 5.16 -5.16 0.60
C SER A 118 5.25 -6.69 0.53
N PHE A 119 6.43 -7.22 0.24
CA PHE A 119 6.68 -8.66 0.21
C PHE A 119 6.47 -9.31 1.57
N ASN A 120 7.03 -8.72 2.64
CA ASN A 120 6.89 -9.24 4.00
C ASN A 120 5.44 -9.18 4.50
N THR A 121 4.73 -8.09 4.24
CA THR A 121 3.32 -7.98 4.65
C THR A 121 2.44 -8.96 3.90
N CYS A 122 2.65 -9.18 2.60
CA CYS A 122 1.98 -10.25 1.86
C CYS A 122 2.28 -11.63 2.46
N ARG A 123 3.55 -11.94 2.75
CA ARG A 123 3.95 -13.22 3.37
C ARG A 123 3.31 -13.43 4.74
N ALA A 124 3.15 -12.38 5.53
CA ALA A 124 2.53 -12.46 6.85
C ALA A 124 1.02 -12.67 6.77
N VAL A 125 0.32 -12.01 5.83
CA VAL A 125 -1.14 -12.06 5.72
C VAL A 125 -1.63 -13.30 4.98
N MET A 126 -0.92 -13.75 3.93
CA MET A 126 -1.38 -14.84 3.05
C MET A 126 -1.78 -16.13 3.77
N PRO A 127 -1.02 -16.66 4.77
CA PRO A 127 -1.46 -17.88 5.47
C PRO A 127 -2.83 -17.75 6.12
N HIS A 128 -3.15 -16.59 6.68
CA HIS A 128 -4.45 -16.32 7.30
C HIS A 128 -5.56 -16.17 6.26
N MET A 129 -5.31 -15.48 5.14
CA MET A 129 -6.30 -15.35 4.05
C MET A 129 -6.61 -16.69 3.39
N ILE A 130 -5.60 -17.56 3.20
CA ILE A 130 -5.80 -18.93 2.70
C ILE A 130 -6.66 -19.74 3.68
N GLN A 131 -6.34 -19.69 4.97
CA GLN A 131 -7.12 -20.41 5.99
C GLN A 131 -8.56 -19.91 6.08
N GLN A 132 -8.81 -18.61 5.92
CA GLN A 132 -10.17 -18.04 5.94
C GLN A 132 -10.92 -18.23 4.61
N GLY A 133 -10.24 -18.61 3.51
CA GLY A 133 -10.83 -18.87 2.20
C GLY A 133 -11.31 -17.62 1.46
N HIS A 134 -10.79 -16.45 1.79
CA HIS A 134 -11.06 -15.21 1.06
C HIS A 134 -10.07 -14.10 1.46
N GLY A 135 -9.89 -13.12 0.61
CA GLY A 135 -9.07 -11.95 0.90
C GLY A 135 -8.94 -11.00 -0.29
N ASN A 136 -8.47 -9.79 0.00
CA ASN A 136 -8.08 -8.83 -1.03
C ASN A 136 -6.72 -8.23 -0.70
N ILE A 137 -5.83 -8.15 -1.67
CA ILE A 137 -4.57 -7.43 -1.53
C ILE A 137 -4.49 -6.37 -2.62
N VAL A 138 -4.22 -5.13 -2.24
CA VAL A 138 -3.93 -4.06 -3.19
C VAL A 138 -2.55 -3.51 -2.91
N ASN A 139 -1.64 -3.75 -3.84
CA ASN A 139 -0.27 -3.23 -3.79
C ASN A 139 -0.17 -1.88 -4.51
N VAL A 140 0.55 -0.94 -3.93
CA VAL A 140 0.82 0.36 -4.55
C VAL A 140 2.21 0.32 -5.18
N SER A 141 2.25 0.23 -6.52
CA SER A 141 3.46 0.41 -7.30
C SER A 141 3.58 1.86 -7.79
N ALA A 142 3.98 2.11 -8.99
CA ALA A 142 4.07 3.42 -9.61
C ALA A 142 4.12 3.29 -11.13
N ARG A 143 3.77 4.37 -11.86
CA ARG A 143 3.98 4.46 -13.32
C ARG A 143 5.43 4.15 -13.73
N ALA A 144 6.40 4.47 -12.85
CA ALA A 144 7.82 4.19 -13.05
C ALA A 144 8.16 2.69 -13.11
N ALA A 145 7.25 1.79 -12.73
CA ALA A 145 7.43 0.34 -12.86
C ALA A 145 7.39 -0.14 -14.32
N LEU A 146 6.75 0.62 -15.22
CA LEU A 146 6.54 0.21 -16.61
C LEU A 146 7.73 0.51 -17.54
N ALA A 147 8.61 1.43 -17.12
CA ALA A 147 9.79 1.78 -17.90
C ALA A 147 10.85 2.42 -17.01
N GLY A 148 12.12 2.04 -17.21
CA GLY A 148 13.25 2.64 -16.51
C GLY A 148 13.37 4.14 -16.82
N LYS A 149 13.74 4.91 -15.81
CA LYS A 149 14.01 6.34 -15.94
C LYS A 149 15.40 6.66 -15.43
N GLY A 150 16.07 7.59 -16.10
CA GLY A 150 17.42 8.04 -15.70
C GLY A 150 17.42 8.53 -14.24
N LYS A 151 18.44 8.15 -13.47
CA LYS A 151 18.65 8.51 -12.07
C LYS A 151 17.56 8.01 -11.08
N MET A 152 16.79 7.00 -11.50
CA MET A 152 15.70 6.41 -10.70
C MET A 152 15.77 4.87 -10.69
N ALA A 153 16.89 4.27 -11.04
CA ALA A 153 17.00 2.82 -11.25
C ALA A 153 16.53 2.00 -10.03
N PRO A 154 16.98 2.26 -8.78
CA PRO A 154 16.53 1.47 -7.63
C PRO A 154 15.01 1.53 -7.41
N TYR A 155 14.44 2.72 -7.56
CA TYR A 155 12.99 2.92 -7.42
C TYR A 155 12.20 2.17 -8.52
N CYS A 156 12.60 2.33 -9.79
CA CYS A 156 11.95 1.65 -10.90
C CYS A 156 12.00 0.12 -10.74
N ILE A 157 13.17 -0.42 -10.35
CA ILE A 157 13.36 -1.85 -10.09
C ILE A 157 12.43 -2.33 -8.96
N ALA A 158 12.43 -1.63 -7.82
CA ALA A 158 11.60 -2.00 -6.68
C ALA A 158 10.10 -1.97 -7.03
N LYS A 159 9.65 -0.95 -7.75
CA LYS A 159 8.24 -0.83 -8.17
C LYS A 159 7.85 -1.84 -9.25
N SER A 160 8.77 -2.22 -10.15
CA SER A 160 8.56 -3.34 -11.09
C SER A 160 8.45 -4.67 -10.35
N ALA A 161 9.27 -4.89 -9.32
CA ALA A 161 9.20 -6.08 -8.49
C ALA A 161 7.85 -6.22 -7.76
N VAL A 162 7.23 -5.11 -7.31
CA VAL A 162 5.87 -5.12 -6.73
C VAL A 162 4.83 -5.56 -7.76
N VAL A 163 4.95 -5.15 -9.02
CA VAL A 163 4.06 -5.62 -10.10
C VAL A 163 4.19 -7.13 -10.28
N THR A 164 5.41 -7.62 -10.46
CA THR A 164 5.67 -9.06 -10.64
C THR A 164 5.21 -9.89 -9.43
N LEU A 165 5.42 -9.39 -8.19
CA LEU A 165 4.89 -10.04 -6.98
C LEU A 165 3.37 -10.17 -7.03
N THR A 166 2.68 -9.11 -7.42
CA THR A 166 1.21 -9.09 -7.53
C THR A 166 0.72 -10.15 -8.52
N GLU A 167 1.30 -10.17 -9.72
CA GLU A 167 0.94 -11.14 -10.76
C GLU A 167 1.21 -12.58 -10.32
N SER A 168 2.36 -12.84 -9.68
CA SER A 168 2.73 -14.16 -9.17
C SER A 168 1.75 -14.65 -8.12
N LEU A 169 1.49 -13.84 -7.08
CA LEU A 169 0.56 -14.19 -6.01
C LEU A 169 -0.87 -14.40 -6.54
N ALA A 170 -1.31 -13.59 -7.50
CA ALA A 170 -2.64 -13.74 -8.11
C ALA A 170 -2.80 -15.08 -8.86
N VAL A 171 -1.75 -15.56 -9.51
CA VAL A 171 -1.73 -16.87 -10.18
C VAL A 171 -1.63 -18.01 -9.17
N GLU A 172 -0.78 -17.89 -8.14
CA GLU A 172 -0.59 -18.89 -7.10
C GLU A 172 -1.89 -19.17 -6.32
N HIS A 173 -2.69 -18.12 -6.07
CA HIS A 173 -3.87 -18.17 -5.19
C HIS A 173 -5.20 -17.91 -5.89
N HIS A 174 -5.26 -18.14 -7.22
CA HIS A 174 -6.51 -17.93 -7.98
C HIS A 174 -7.67 -18.84 -7.55
N ALA A 175 -7.36 -19.97 -6.91
CA ALA A 175 -8.35 -20.94 -6.43
C ALA A 175 -8.78 -20.69 -4.96
N ASP A 176 -8.13 -19.76 -4.25
CA ASP A 176 -8.36 -19.53 -2.81
C ASP A 176 -9.35 -18.38 -2.53
N ASP A 177 -10.04 -17.87 -3.56
CA ASP A 177 -10.92 -16.68 -3.50
C ASP A 177 -10.21 -15.43 -2.91
N ILE A 178 -8.92 -15.28 -3.27
CA ILE A 178 -8.09 -14.15 -2.86
C ILE A 178 -7.78 -13.31 -4.10
N ASN A 179 -8.25 -12.06 -4.13
CA ASN A 179 -7.98 -11.13 -5.21
C ASN A 179 -6.78 -10.26 -4.89
N ILE A 180 -5.76 -10.31 -5.75
CA ILE A 180 -4.50 -9.59 -5.56
C ILE A 180 -4.27 -8.69 -6.78
N ASN A 181 -4.28 -7.37 -6.56
CA ASN A 181 -4.17 -6.39 -7.62
C ASN A 181 -3.11 -5.34 -7.28
N CYS A 182 -2.63 -4.64 -8.31
CA CYS A 182 -1.67 -3.55 -8.18
C CYS A 182 -2.22 -2.28 -8.81
N ILE A 183 -2.01 -1.14 -8.17
CA ILE A 183 -2.27 0.16 -8.75
C ILE A 183 -0.97 0.87 -9.07
N LEU A 184 -0.96 1.63 -10.16
CA LEU A 184 0.16 2.42 -10.65
C LEU A 184 -0.20 3.90 -10.63
N PRO A 185 0.02 4.61 -9.52
CA PRO A 185 -0.16 6.05 -9.51
C PRO A 185 0.78 6.78 -10.48
N GLY A 186 0.29 7.86 -11.07
CA GLY A 186 1.12 8.91 -11.66
C GLY A 186 1.79 9.74 -10.57
N THR A 187 2.09 11.02 -10.85
CA THR A 187 2.55 11.93 -9.80
C THR A 187 1.40 12.22 -8.85
N ILE A 188 1.58 11.87 -7.58
CA ILE A 188 0.54 12.07 -6.56
C ILE A 188 0.58 13.51 -6.06
N ASP A 189 -0.57 14.13 -5.97
CA ASP A 189 -0.69 15.48 -5.44
C ASP A 189 -0.56 15.47 -3.90
N THR A 190 0.65 15.80 -3.44
CA THR A 190 1.00 15.89 -2.03
C THR A 190 1.76 17.17 -1.75
N LEU A 191 1.72 17.64 -0.51
CA LEU A 191 2.49 18.83 -0.09
C LEU A 191 4.00 18.65 -0.34
N ILE A 192 4.52 17.44 -0.15
CA ILE A 192 5.94 17.13 -0.39
C ILE A 192 6.26 17.25 -1.88
N ASN A 193 5.49 16.60 -2.75
CA ASN A 193 5.72 16.66 -4.19
C ASN A 193 5.55 18.08 -4.75
N ARG A 194 4.61 18.86 -4.19
CA ARG A 194 4.47 20.29 -4.56
C ARG A 194 5.68 21.11 -4.15
N ALA A 195 6.25 20.82 -2.97
CA ALA A 195 7.48 21.49 -2.52
C ALA A 195 8.70 21.12 -3.35
N ASP A 196 8.82 19.85 -3.75
CA ASP A 196 9.92 19.34 -4.57
C ASP A 196 9.83 19.81 -6.03
N MET A 197 8.62 20.04 -6.54
CA MET A 197 8.34 20.44 -7.92
C MET A 197 7.44 21.70 -7.98
N PRO A 198 7.91 22.87 -7.47
CA PRO A 198 7.05 24.04 -7.31
C PRO A 198 6.60 24.68 -8.64
N ASN A 199 7.31 24.40 -9.73
CA ASN A 199 7.01 24.95 -11.05
C ASN A 199 6.22 23.98 -11.96
N ALA A 200 5.85 22.80 -11.44
CA ALA A 200 5.06 21.84 -12.22
C ALA A 200 3.58 22.24 -12.25
N ASP A 201 2.87 21.80 -13.28
CA ASP A 201 1.41 21.94 -13.33
C ASP A 201 0.75 20.87 -12.44
N HIS A 202 0.50 21.25 -11.19
CA HIS A 202 -0.11 20.36 -10.19
C HIS A 202 -1.55 19.94 -10.55
N SER A 203 -2.23 20.65 -11.47
CA SER A 203 -3.59 20.30 -11.89
C SER A 203 -3.66 19.00 -12.71
N THR A 204 -2.50 18.51 -13.15
CA THR A 204 -2.39 17.22 -13.87
C THR A 204 -2.14 16.03 -12.94
N TRP A 205 -1.80 16.27 -11.68
CA TRP A 205 -1.44 15.25 -10.73
C TRP A 205 -2.66 14.50 -10.20
N VAL A 206 -2.41 13.32 -9.62
CA VAL A 206 -3.47 12.47 -9.08
C VAL A 206 -3.75 12.84 -7.62
N PRO A 207 -4.97 13.23 -7.26
CA PRO A 207 -5.34 13.38 -5.85
C PRO A 207 -5.22 12.06 -5.09
N CYS A 208 -4.78 12.12 -3.82
CA CYS A 208 -4.73 10.94 -2.96
C CYS A 208 -6.09 10.23 -2.85
N GLU A 209 -7.17 11.00 -2.85
CA GLU A 209 -8.54 10.51 -2.77
C GLU A 209 -8.92 9.62 -3.96
N ASP A 210 -8.53 9.98 -5.20
CA ASP A 210 -8.82 9.17 -6.39
C ASP A 210 -8.12 7.81 -6.34
N ILE A 211 -6.90 7.80 -5.79
CA ILE A 211 -6.15 6.56 -5.57
C ILE A 211 -6.82 5.72 -4.48
N ALA A 212 -7.24 6.34 -3.37
CA ALA A 212 -7.95 5.69 -2.28
C ALA A 212 -9.29 5.09 -2.76
N ASN A 213 -10.05 5.82 -3.57
CA ASN A 213 -11.31 5.35 -4.17
C ASN A 213 -11.09 4.17 -5.11
N THR A 214 -9.98 4.15 -5.86
CA THR A 214 -9.60 2.99 -6.69
C THR A 214 -9.31 1.77 -5.83
N MET A 215 -8.58 1.92 -4.73
CA MET A 215 -8.34 0.83 -3.77
C MET A 215 -9.65 0.36 -3.12
N LEU A 216 -10.54 1.29 -2.75
CA LEU A 216 -11.86 0.96 -2.19
C LEU A 216 -12.69 0.12 -3.17
N PHE A 217 -12.69 0.48 -4.45
CA PHE A 217 -13.35 -0.31 -5.49
C PHE A 217 -12.75 -1.72 -5.58
N LEU A 218 -11.43 -1.84 -5.63
CA LEU A 218 -10.73 -3.13 -5.77
C LEU A 218 -10.93 -4.07 -4.57
N THR A 219 -11.22 -3.53 -3.39
CA THR A 219 -11.52 -4.31 -2.18
C THR A 219 -13.01 -4.63 -2.02
N SER A 220 -13.85 -4.09 -2.90
CA SER A 220 -15.29 -4.32 -2.84
C SER A 220 -15.73 -5.54 -3.66
N PRO A 221 -16.93 -6.09 -3.38
CA PRO A 221 -17.49 -7.19 -4.18
C PRO A 221 -17.69 -6.85 -5.67
N LEU A 222 -17.68 -5.55 -6.03
CA LEU A 222 -17.81 -5.12 -7.43
C LEU A 222 -16.57 -5.48 -8.26
N ALA A 223 -15.43 -5.65 -7.63
CA ALA A 223 -14.17 -6.00 -8.28
C ALA A 223 -13.83 -7.52 -8.17
N ARG A 224 -14.75 -8.38 -7.73
CA ARG A 224 -14.49 -9.80 -7.46
C ARG A 224 -13.87 -10.60 -8.63
N SER A 225 -14.05 -10.14 -9.84
CA SER A 225 -13.50 -10.78 -11.05
C SER A 225 -12.21 -10.11 -11.55
N ILE A 226 -11.67 -9.14 -10.78
CA ILE A 226 -10.42 -8.45 -11.10
C ILE A 226 -9.32 -9.08 -10.23
N ASN A 227 -8.44 -9.86 -10.85
CA ASN A 227 -7.31 -10.50 -10.16
C ASN A 227 -6.05 -10.46 -11.03
N GLY A 228 -4.89 -10.19 -10.44
CA GLY A 228 -3.63 -10.01 -11.14
C GLY A 228 -3.55 -8.73 -11.98
N ALA A 229 -4.48 -7.80 -11.81
CA ALA A 229 -4.53 -6.59 -12.61
C ALA A 229 -3.51 -5.54 -12.15
N VAL A 230 -2.93 -4.87 -13.15
CA VAL A 230 -2.02 -3.73 -12.97
C VAL A 230 -2.72 -2.48 -13.49
N ILE A 231 -3.27 -1.68 -12.59
CA ILE A 231 -4.25 -0.64 -12.92
C ILE A 231 -3.62 0.75 -12.88
N PRO A 232 -3.52 1.45 -14.02
CA PRO A 232 -3.06 2.83 -14.06
C PRO A 232 -4.02 3.79 -13.36
N VAL A 233 -3.47 4.67 -12.50
CA VAL A 233 -4.19 5.75 -11.84
C VAL A 233 -3.36 7.02 -12.03
N TYR A 234 -3.36 7.58 -13.25
CA TYR A 234 -2.41 8.61 -13.66
C TYR A 234 -2.92 10.05 -13.55
N GLY A 235 -4.23 10.24 -13.34
CA GLY A 235 -4.84 11.55 -13.48
C GLY A 235 -4.70 12.03 -14.92
N LYS A 236 -4.07 13.20 -15.09
CA LYS A 236 -3.76 13.79 -16.39
C LYS A 236 -2.23 13.86 -16.64
N SER A 237 -1.41 13.20 -15.78
CA SER A 237 0.05 13.24 -15.87
C SER A 237 0.64 12.13 -16.72
#